data_0d9a269ef0d18db7b049cbfbe5c80f1f
#
_entry.id   0d9a269ef0d18db7b049cbfbe5c80f1f
#
_cell.length_a   1.000
_cell.length_b   1.000
_cell.length_c   1.000
_cell.angle_alpha   90.00
_cell.angle_beta   90.00
_cell.angle_gamma   90.00
#
_symmetry.space_group_name_H-M   'P 1'
#
loop_
_entity.id
_entity.type
_entity.pdbx_description
1 polymer ?
#
loop_
_entity_poly.entity_id
_entity_poly.type
_entity_poly.pdbx_seq_one_letter_code
_entity_poly.pdbx_strand_id
1 'polypeptide(L)'
;MFFLEKGFRVIAHDRRGHGRSSQTAIGNDMDTYAADVAELTTKLDLKNAVHIGHSTGGGEVTRYVARHGKGRVAKAVLISSVPPLLLKGEKNPNGVPMEVFDQLRGGTAYHRSQFYQDITIPFYGFNRPGAKISQGIRDNWWRQGMMGGIKAQYDCVKALSETDFFDDLKSIDVPVMVMHGLDDQICPFEASGAIAIKQLRHGTLKTYPGFPHGMPATNADQINADLLAFIKA
;
A
#
# COMPACT_ATOMS: atom_id res chain seq x y z
N MET A 1 -16.99 -5.46 -4.39
CA MET A 1 -18.12 -5.78 -5.29
C MET A 1 -17.85 -5.36 -6.73
N PHE A 2 -17.39 -4.13 -6.99
CA PHE A 2 -17.22 -3.57 -8.34
C PHE A 2 -16.54 -4.52 -9.36
N PHE A 3 -15.37 -5.07 -9.05
CA PHE A 3 -14.66 -5.98 -9.97
C PHE A 3 -15.34 -7.35 -10.11
N LEU A 4 -15.99 -7.85 -9.06
CA LEU A 4 -16.79 -9.08 -9.14
C LEU A 4 -17.95 -8.93 -10.13
N GLU A 5 -18.64 -7.79 -10.11
CA GLU A 5 -19.74 -7.46 -11.04
C GLU A 5 -19.23 -7.28 -12.49
N LYS A 6 -17.94 -7.02 -12.68
CA LYS A 6 -17.29 -6.98 -14.00
C LYS A 6 -16.71 -8.33 -14.45
N GLY A 7 -16.99 -9.41 -13.71
CA GLY A 7 -16.58 -10.77 -14.06
C GLY A 7 -15.16 -11.17 -13.63
N PHE A 8 -14.50 -10.37 -12.82
CA PHE A 8 -13.16 -10.72 -12.33
C PHE A 8 -13.21 -11.63 -11.10
N ARG A 9 -12.30 -12.61 -11.03
CA ARG A 9 -11.98 -13.28 -9.78
C ARG A 9 -11.17 -12.32 -8.91
N VAL A 10 -11.69 -11.98 -7.73
CA VAL A 10 -11.02 -11.06 -6.78
C VAL A 10 -10.53 -11.84 -5.57
N ILE A 11 -9.26 -11.66 -5.24
CA ILE A 11 -8.61 -12.30 -4.10
C ILE A 11 -8.01 -11.21 -3.22
N ALA A 12 -8.33 -11.23 -1.94
CA ALA A 12 -7.72 -10.40 -0.91
C ALA A 12 -7.29 -11.31 0.25
N HIS A 13 -6.13 -11.02 0.82
CA HIS A 13 -5.63 -11.75 1.98
C HIS A 13 -5.29 -10.78 3.11
N ASP A 14 -5.35 -11.27 4.33
CA ASP A 14 -4.77 -10.58 5.47
C ASP A 14 -3.27 -10.94 5.52
N ARG A 15 -2.39 -9.93 5.55
CA ARG A 15 -0.95 -10.14 5.72
C ARG A 15 -0.68 -10.85 7.05
N ARG A 16 0.41 -11.64 7.13
CA ARG A 16 0.86 -12.20 8.41
C ARG A 16 0.89 -11.13 9.50
N GLY A 17 0.53 -11.51 10.72
CA GLY A 17 0.43 -10.59 11.85
C GLY A 17 -0.77 -9.63 11.81
N HIS A 18 -1.62 -9.70 10.78
CA HIS A 18 -2.77 -8.81 10.60
C HIS A 18 -4.06 -9.62 10.40
N GLY A 19 -5.18 -9.03 10.79
CA GLY A 19 -6.51 -9.56 10.56
C GLY A 19 -6.68 -11.00 11.05
N ARG A 20 -7.10 -11.89 10.16
CA ARG A 20 -7.36 -13.31 10.44
C ARG A 20 -6.17 -14.22 10.16
N SER A 21 -5.08 -13.69 9.63
CA SER A 21 -3.84 -14.44 9.44
C SER A 21 -3.10 -14.67 10.74
N SER A 22 -2.16 -15.63 10.74
CA SER A 22 -1.38 -15.99 11.92
C SER A 22 -0.67 -14.79 12.54
N GLN A 23 -0.78 -14.63 13.85
CA GLN A 23 -0.13 -13.58 14.62
C GLN A 23 1.32 -14.01 14.97
N THR A 24 2.25 -13.65 14.11
CA THR A 24 3.65 -14.08 14.23
C THR A 24 4.51 -13.02 14.93
N ALA A 25 5.47 -13.47 15.73
CA ALA A 25 6.44 -12.58 16.40
C ALA A 25 7.62 -12.20 15.49
N ILE A 26 7.82 -12.90 14.36
CA ILE A 26 8.95 -12.74 13.44
C ILE A 26 8.45 -12.72 11.99
N GLY A 27 9.32 -12.31 11.06
CA GLY A 27 9.00 -12.26 9.64
C GLY A 27 8.06 -11.11 9.27
N ASN A 28 8.05 -10.05 10.07
CA ASN A 28 7.24 -8.85 9.81
C ASN A 28 8.07 -7.85 8.97
N ASP A 29 8.56 -8.31 7.83
CA ASP A 29 9.40 -7.58 6.87
C ASP A 29 8.94 -7.83 5.43
N MET A 30 9.37 -6.96 4.51
CA MET A 30 8.89 -7.00 3.12
C MET A 30 9.31 -8.25 2.35
N ASP A 31 10.45 -8.84 2.66
CA ASP A 31 10.90 -10.06 1.98
C ASP A 31 9.99 -11.22 2.34
N THR A 32 9.65 -11.34 3.61
CA THR A 32 8.73 -12.37 4.12
C THR A 32 7.29 -12.13 3.63
N TYR A 33 6.81 -10.88 3.62
CA TYR A 33 5.49 -10.57 3.08
C TYR A 33 5.36 -10.95 1.60
N ALA A 34 6.38 -10.64 0.80
CA ALA A 34 6.42 -11.02 -0.61
C ALA A 34 6.49 -12.54 -0.82
N ALA A 35 7.22 -13.26 0.04
CA ALA A 35 7.28 -14.72 0.01
C ALA A 35 5.92 -15.36 0.35
N ASP A 36 5.17 -14.80 1.31
CA ASP A 36 3.80 -15.26 1.62
C ASP A 36 2.86 -15.09 0.42
N VAL A 37 2.95 -13.96 -0.29
CA VAL A 37 2.20 -13.76 -1.54
C VAL A 37 2.60 -14.78 -2.60
N ALA A 38 3.88 -15.10 -2.72
CA ALA A 38 4.38 -16.10 -3.66
C ALA A 38 3.82 -17.50 -3.35
N GLU A 39 3.78 -17.88 -2.08
CA GLU A 39 3.18 -19.15 -1.65
C GLU A 39 1.67 -19.17 -1.95
N LEU A 40 0.94 -18.11 -1.59
CA LEU A 40 -0.49 -17.98 -1.84
C LEU A 40 -0.81 -18.10 -3.34
N THR A 41 -0.11 -17.34 -4.19
CA THR A 41 -0.32 -17.35 -5.65
C THR A 41 0.00 -18.70 -6.27
N THR A 42 0.98 -19.40 -5.71
CA THR A 42 1.34 -20.76 -6.13
C THR A 42 0.27 -21.76 -5.73
N LYS A 43 -0.18 -21.76 -4.49
CA LYS A 43 -1.25 -22.63 -3.98
C LYS A 43 -2.58 -22.47 -4.72
N LEU A 44 -2.91 -21.24 -5.10
CA LEU A 44 -4.13 -20.93 -5.84
C LEU A 44 -3.95 -21.05 -7.37
N ASP A 45 -2.77 -21.43 -7.84
CA ASP A 45 -2.35 -21.49 -9.25
C ASP A 45 -2.72 -20.25 -10.04
N LEU A 46 -2.46 -19.07 -9.47
CA LEU A 46 -2.78 -17.79 -10.12
C LEU A 46 -1.76 -17.56 -11.24
N LYS A 47 -2.28 -17.30 -12.44
CA LYS A 47 -1.53 -16.95 -13.65
C LYS A 47 -2.17 -15.73 -14.30
N ASN A 48 -1.38 -14.92 -14.97
CA ASN A 48 -1.85 -13.68 -15.62
C ASN A 48 -2.64 -12.78 -14.65
N ALA A 49 -2.25 -12.76 -13.38
CA ALA A 49 -2.93 -11.98 -12.36
C ALA A 49 -2.49 -10.51 -12.39
N VAL A 50 -3.42 -9.62 -12.06
CA VAL A 50 -3.11 -8.22 -11.78
C VAL A 50 -2.96 -8.06 -10.26
N HIS A 51 -1.80 -7.58 -9.82
CA HIS A 51 -1.53 -7.34 -8.41
C HIS A 51 -1.70 -5.87 -8.09
N ILE A 52 -2.54 -5.56 -7.10
CA ILE A 52 -2.86 -4.18 -6.70
C ILE A 52 -2.45 -4.02 -5.24
N GLY A 53 -1.56 -3.08 -4.97
CA GLY A 53 -1.10 -2.76 -3.63
C GLY A 53 -1.36 -1.30 -3.26
N HIS A 54 -1.97 -1.07 -2.09
CA HIS A 54 -2.16 0.25 -1.53
C HIS A 54 -1.18 0.46 -0.37
N SER A 55 -0.55 1.64 -0.31
CA SER A 55 0.34 2.02 0.80
C SER A 55 1.47 0.99 1.00
N THR A 56 1.61 0.44 2.19
CA THR A 56 2.50 -0.68 2.53
C THR A 56 2.32 -1.88 1.59
N GLY A 57 1.08 -2.17 1.17
CA GLY A 57 0.78 -3.23 0.21
C GLY A 57 1.39 -2.99 -1.17
N GLY A 58 1.64 -1.73 -1.54
CA GLY A 58 2.39 -1.41 -2.76
C GLY A 58 3.86 -1.83 -2.66
N GLY A 59 4.47 -1.72 -1.49
CA GLY A 59 5.81 -2.28 -1.24
C GLY A 59 5.83 -3.81 -1.37
N GLU A 60 4.85 -4.48 -0.78
CA GLU A 60 4.68 -5.92 -0.88
C GLU A 60 4.51 -6.38 -2.34
N VAL A 61 3.63 -5.71 -3.11
CA VAL A 61 3.45 -5.99 -4.54
C VAL A 61 4.74 -5.75 -5.31
N THR A 62 5.43 -4.64 -5.08
CA THR A 62 6.71 -4.31 -5.74
C THR A 62 7.73 -5.43 -5.52
N ARG A 63 7.94 -5.84 -4.27
CA ARG A 63 8.89 -6.90 -3.89
C ARG A 63 8.48 -8.25 -4.46
N TYR A 64 7.18 -8.59 -4.40
CA TYR A 64 6.66 -9.82 -4.96
C TYR A 64 6.86 -9.89 -6.48
N VAL A 65 6.45 -8.86 -7.21
CA VAL A 65 6.53 -8.85 -8.68
C VAL A 65 7.98 -8.95 -9.14
N ALA A 66 8.88 -8.20 -8.50
CA ALA A 66 10.30 -8.19 -8.82
C ALA A 66 10.99 -9.55 -8.59
N ARG A 67 10.69 -10.21 -7.48
CA ARG A 67 11.46 -11.38 -7.04
C ARG A 67 10.77 -12.73 -7.26
N HIS A 68 9.44 -12.75 -7.32
CA HIS A 68 8.64 -13.97 -7.35
C HIS A 68 7.59 -14.00 -8.47
N GLY A 69 7.30 -12.86 -9.09
CA GLY A 69 6.16 -12.70 -10.01
C GLY A 69 6.38 -13.25 -11.43
N LYS A 70 7.60 -13.66 -11.78
CA LYS A 70 7.94 -14.10 -13.15
C LYS A 70 7.00 -15.20 -13.65
N GLY A 71 6.37 -14.94 -14.81
CA GLY A 71 5.44 -15.88 -15.45
C GLY A 71 4.05 -15.98 -14.80
N ARG A 72 3.77 -15.23 -13.72
CA ARG A 72 2.48 -15.25 -13.02
C ARG A 72 1.74 -13.91 -13.04
N VAL A 73 2.49 -12.81 -13.16
CA VAL A 73 1.95 -11.44 -13.10
C VAL A 73 1.77 -10.90 -14.49
N ALA A 74 0.56 -10.41 -14.80
CA ALA A 74 0.26 -9.71 -16.05
C ALA A 74 0.54 -8.20 -15.92
N LYS A 75 0.10 -7.60 -14.82
CA LYS A 75 0.22 -6.16 -14.54
C LYS A 75 0.32 -5.93 -13.03
N ALA A 76 0.85 -4.78 -12.64
CA ALA A 76 0.83 -4.32 -11.25
C ALA A 76 0.26 -2.92 -11.12
N VAL A 77 -0.33 -2.62 -9.96
CA VAL A 77 -0.83 -1.27 -9.64
C VAL A 77 -0.34 -0.90 -8.24
N LEU A 78 0.24 0.28 -8.13
CA LEU A 78 0.75 0.87 -6.89
C LEU A 78 -0.10 2.09 -6.56
N ILE A 79 -0.93 2.01 -5.51
CA ILE A 79 -1.83 3.09 -5.10
C ILE A 79 -1.28 3.75 -3.84
N SER A 80 -0.96 5.04 -3.88
CA SER A 80 -0.45 5.79 -2.71
C SER A 80 0.59 4.98 -1.93
N SER A 81 1.56 4.42 -2.64
CA SER A 81 2.42 3.34 -2.13
C SER A 81 3.78 3.81 -1.65
N VAL A 82 4.41 3.03 -0.77
CA VAL A 82 5.67 3.37 -0.10
C VAL A 82 6.94 3.31 -0.96
N PRO A 83 7.05 2.53 -2.07
CA PRO A 83 8.25 2.54 -2.90
C PRO A 83 8.56 3.92 -3.50
N PRO A 84 9.87 4.23 -3.75
CA PRO A 84 11.02 3.32 -3.68
C PRO A 84 11.65 3.21 -2.29
N LEU A 85 11.52 4.19 -1.41
CA LEU A 85 12.04 4.24 -0.05
C LEU A 85 11.39 5.43 0.64
N LEU A 86 10.53 5.19 1.64
CA LEU A 86 9.78 6.28 2.22
C LEU A 86 10.61 7.13 3.18
N LEU A 87 11.61 6.51 3.84
CA LEU A 87 12.50 7.20 4.78
C LEU A 87 13.36 8.26 4.06
N LYS A 88 13.44 9.45 4.68
CA LYS A 88 14.34 10.52 4.27
C LYS A 88 15.80 10.11 4.44
N GLY A 89 16.60 10.31 3.41
CA GLY A 89 18.02 10.02 3.41
C GLY A 89 18.66 10.39 2.09
N GLU A 90 19.90 9.97 1.86
CA GLU A 90 20.65 10.27 0.64
C GLU A 90 19.91 9.81 -0.62
N LYS A 91 19.33 8.61 -0.61
CA LYS A 91 18.57 8.07 -1.74
C LYS A 91 17.19 8.71 -1.92
N ASN A 92 16.64 9.33 -0.87
CA ASN A 92 15.35 10.04 -0.92
C ASN A 92 15.38 11.31 -0.06
N PRO A 93 15.93 12.41 -0.57
CA PRO A 93 15.97 13.68 0.16
C PRO A 93 14.58 14.25 0.48
N ASN A 94 13.56 13.90 -0.31
CA ASN A 94 12.16 14.29 -0.10
C ASN A 94 11.39 13.32 0.81
N GLY A 95 12.06 12.29 1.32
CA GLY A 95 11.46 11.27 2.19
C GLY A 95 10.93 11.82 3.50
N VAL A 96 10.18 10.98 4.19
CA VAL A 96 9.60 11.29 5.50
C VAL A 96 10.67 11.12 6.60
N PRO A 97 10.84 12.08 7.51
CA PRO A 97 11.83 11.99 8.59
C PRO A 97 11.58 10.78 9.52
N MET A 98 12.65 10.24 10.12
CA MET A 98 12.57 9.08 11.03
C MET A 98 11.66 9.33 12.22
N GLU A 99 11.64 10.56 12.74
CA GLU A 99 10.82 10.97 13.88
C GLU A 99 9.33 10.70 13.67
N VAL A 100 8.84 10.82 12.43
CA VAL A 100 7.45 10.49 12.10
C VAL A 100 7.21 8.99 12.26
N PHE A 101 8.14 8.15 11.83
CA PHE A 101 8.03 6.69 11.99
C PHE A 101 8.17 6.26 13.45
N ASP A 102 8.98 6.94 14.23
CA ASP A 102 9.09 6.71 15.68
C ASP A 102 7.79 7.10 16.41
N GLN A 103 7.10 8.16 15.97
CA GLN A 103 5.74 8.48 16.44
C GLN A 103 4.73 7.38 16.09
N LEU A 104 4.79 6.81 14.87
CA LEU A 104 3.95 5.68 14.49
C LEU A 104 4.22 4.45 15.37
N ARG A 105 5.49 4.13 15.65
CA ARG A 105 5.90 3.05 16.57
C ARG A 105 5.38 3.30 17.97
N GLY A 106 5.58 4.53 18.48
CA GLY A 106 5.12 4.94 19.83
C GLY A 106 3.60 4.85 19.94
N GLY A 107 2.86 5.40 18.97
CA GLY A 107 1.41 5.32 18.94
C GLY A 107 0.90 3.87 18.93
N THR A 108 1.54 3.01 18.13
CA THR A 108 1.20 1.58 18.07
C THR A 108 1.52 0.86 19.40
N ALA A 109 2.65 1.18 20.05
CA ALA A 109 3.09 0.50 21.26
C ALA A 109 2.29 0.89 22.51
N TYR A 110 1.97 2.18 22.67
CA TYR A 110 1.47 2.72 23.95
C TYR A 110 -0.04 3.05 23.93
N HIS A 111 -0.58 3.53 22.79
CA HIS A 111 -1.96 4.01 22.71
C HIS A 111 -2.64 3.58 21.41
N ARG A 112 -2.42 2.36 20.97
CA ARG A 112 -2.82 1.85 19.64
C ARG A 112 -4.27 2.18 19.27
N SER A 113 -5.20 1.99 20.19
CA SER A 113 -6.62 2.20 19.90
C SER A 113 -6.93 3.65 19.54
N GLN A 114 -6.51 4.59 20.37
CA GLN A 114 -6.73 6.02 20.11
C GLN A 114 -5.93 6.49 18.89
N PHE A 115 -4.65 6.11 18.83
CA PHE A 115 -3.78 6.44 17.73
C PHE A 115 -4.36 6.04 16.36
N TYR A 116 -4.93 4.81 16.27
CA TYR A 116 -5.54 4.35 15.02
C TYR A 116 -6.86 5.07 14.69
N GLN A 117 -7.59 5.57 15.66
CA GLN A 117 -8.72 6.45 15.40
C GLN A 117 -8.26 7.83 14.88
N ASP A 118 -7.23 8.39 15.48
CA ASP A 118 -6.74 9.73 15.15
C ASP A 118 -6.09 9.76 13.76
N ILE A 119 -5.29 8.76 13.40
CA ILE A 119 -4.63 8.70 12.08
C ILE A 119 -5.62 8.59 10.92
N THR A 120 -6.87 8.14 11.15
CA THR A 120 -7.90 8.12 10.11
C THR A 120 -8.23 9.51 9.59
N ILE A 121 -7.97 10.56 10.38
CA ILE A 121 -8.28 11.93 10.00
C ILE A 121 -7.39 12.39 8.83
N PRO A 122 -6.05 12.43 8.94
CA PRO A 122 -5.19 12.75 7.80
C PRO A 122 -5.20 11.65 6.72
N PHE A 123 -5.41 10.37 7.09
CA PHE A 123 -5.45 9.26 6.15
C PHE A 123 -6.54 9.42 5.08
N TYR A 124 -7.73 9.90 5.49
CA TYR A 124 -8.86 10.12 4.60
C TYR A 124 -9.07 11.60 4.24
N GLY A 125 -8.16 12.49 4.63
CA GLY A 125 -8.28 13.93 4.36
C GLY A 125 -9.42 14.61 5.12
N PHE A 126 -9.90 14.04 6.22
CA PHE A 126 -11.01 14.56 7.00
C PHE A 126 -10.69 15.86 7.74
N ASN A 127 -9.42 16.27 7.80
CA ASN A 127 -8.95 17.56 8.28
C ASN A 127 -8.95 18.66 7.21
N ARG A 128 -9.40 18.39 5.99
CA ARG A 128 -9.45 19.39 4.92
C ARG A 128 -10.75 20.18 4.93
N PRO A 129 -10.72 21.46 4.53
CA PRO A 129 -11.94 22.26 4.41
C PRO A 129 -12.99 21.60 3.52
N GLY A 130 -14.22 21.52 3.98
CA GLY A 130 -15.33 20.91 3.23
C GLY A 130 -15.34 19.38 3.20
N ALA A 131 -14.40 18.70 3.87
CA ALA A 131 -14.39 17.26 3.94
C ALA A 131 -15.67 16.70 4.60
N LYS A 132 -16.25 15.69 3.97
CA LYS A 132 -17.40 14.95 4.53
C LYS A 132 -16.88 13.77 5.35
N ILE A 133 -16.85 13.94 6.67
CA ILE A 133 -16.38 12.89 7.58
C ILE A 133 -17.37 11.72 7.56
N SER A 134 -16.86 10.52 7.32
CA SER A 134 -17.62 9.28 7.46
C SER A 134 -17.14 8.52 8.70
N GLN A 135 -17.94 8.53 9.76
CA GLN A 135 -17.61 7.76 10.96
C GLN A 135 -17.55 6.26 10.67
N GLY A 136 -18.42 5.75 9.80
CA GLY A 136 -18.41 4.33 9.42
C GLY A 136 -17.10 3.90 8.74
N ILE A 137 -16.50 4.74 7.90
CA ILE A 137 -15.19 4.48 7.30
C ILE A 137 -14.10 4.46 8.37
N ARG A 138 -14.11 5.44 9.30
CA ARG A 138 -13.15 5.51 10.40
C ARG A 138 -13.24 4.28 11.32
N ASP A 139 -14.45 3.92 11.73
CA ASP A 139 -14.69 2.77 12.61
C ASP A 139 -14.29 1.45 11.95
N ASN A 140 -14.55 1.30 10.65
CA ASN A 140 -14.16 0.12 9.90
C ASN A 140 -12.63 -0.01 9.82
N TRP A 141 -11.93 1.09 9.49
CA TRP A 141 -10.48 1.11 9.45
C TRP A 141 -9.86 0.80 10.82
N TRP A 142 -10.38 1.45 11.87
CA TRP A 142 -9.95 1.22 13.25
C TRP A 142 -10.13 -0.24 13.68
N ARG A 143 -11.32 -0.83 13.44
CA ARG A 143 -11.58 -2.24 13.79
C ARG A 143 -10.62 -3.19 13.08
N GLN A 144 -10.38 -2.99 11.80
CA GLN A 144 -9.42 -3.81 11.05
C GLN A 144 -8.01 -3.66 11.61
N GLY A 145 -7.58 -2.46 11.93
CA GLY A 145 -6.31 -2.19 12.59
C GLY A 145 -6.18 -2.91 13.93
N MET A 146 -7.25 -2.90 14.74
CA MET A 146 -7.25 -3.56 16.07
C MET A 146 -7.22 -5.09 15.99
N MET A 147 -7.56 -5.70 14.85
CA MET A 147 -7.43 -7.15 14.63
C MET A 147 -5.98 -7.60 14.41
N GLY A 148 -5.06 -6.70 14.11
CA GLY A 148 -3.64 -7.03 13.95
C GLY A 148 -2.91 -7.23 15.27
N GLY A 149 -1.85 -8.06 15.26
CA GLY A 149 -0.94 -8.23 16.39
C GLY A 149 -0.07 -6.98 16.61
N ILE A 150 0.03 -6.53 17.86
CA ILE A 150 0.77 -5.30 18.19
C ILE A 150 2.24 -5.37 17.76
N LYS A 151 2.89 -6.53 17.94
CA LYS A 151 4.29 -6.75 17.54
C LYS A 151 4.44 -6.65 16.02
N ALA A 152 3.57 -7.30 15.27
CA ALA A 152 3.61 -7.27 13.81
C ALA A 152 3.38 -5.86 13.26
N GLN A 153 2.44 -5.12 13.82
CA GLN A 153 2.17 -3.74 13.41
C GLN A 153 3.32 -2.80 13.76
N TYR A 154 3.95 -2.97 14.91
CA TYR A 154 5.14 -2.23 15.32
C TYR A 154 6.31 -2.47 14.35
N ASP A 155 6.62 -3.74 14.06
CA ASP A 155 7.69 -4.12 13.13
C ASP A 155 7.40 -3.66 11.70
N CYS A 156 6.12 -3.70 11.28
CA CYS A 156 5.68 -3.26 9.95
C CYS A 156 6.02 -1.79 9.69
N VAL A 157 6.14 -0.95 10.72
CA VAL A 157 6.61 0.44 10.55
C VAL A 157 8.00 0.47 9.93
N LYS A 158 8.93 -0.41 10.38
CA LYS A 158 10.24 -0.55 9.76
C LYS A 158 10.13 -1.04 8.32
N ALA A 159 9.31 -2.05 8.08
CA ALA A 159 9.12 -2.61 6.75
C ALA A 159 8.63 -1.57 5.73
N LEU A 160 7.66 -0.71 6.10
CA LEU A 160 7.11 0.30 5.20
C LEU A 160 8.01 1.52 5.02
N SER A 161 8.86 1.85 6.00
CA SER A 161 9.65 3.07 5.97
C SER A 161 11.08 2.89 5.46
N GLU A 162 11.74 1.79 5.85
CA GLU A 162 13.18 1.60 5.68
C GLU A 162 13.54 0.59 4.57
N THR A 163 12.55 -0.08 3.96
CA THR A 163 12.83 -1.01 2.86
C THR A 163 13.15 -0.25 1.58
N ASP A 164 14.31 -0.58 1.00
CA ASP A 164 14.74 -0.07 -0.30
C ASP A 164 14.17 -0.95 -1.43
N PHE A 165 13.41 -0.34 -2.34
CA PHE A 165 12.78 -0.97 -3.49
C PHE A 165 13.33 -0.44 -4.84
N PHE A 166 14.42 0.34 -4.84
CA PHE A 166 14.94 0.93 -6.08
C PHE A 166 15.29 -0.16 -7.12
N ASP A 167 15.98 -1.20 -6.70
CA ASP A 167 16.37 -2.27 -7.62
C ASP A 167 15.17 -3.18 -7.98
N ASP A 168 14.24 -3.38 -7.06
CA ASP A 168 13.00 -4.09 -7.36
C ASP A 168 12.21 -3.38 -8.47
N LEU A 169 11.97 -2.05 -8.35
CA LEU A 169 11.26 -1.27 -9.36
C LEU A 169 11.93 -1.34 -10.74
N LYS A 170 13.27 -1.23 -10.79
CA LYS A 170 14.04 -1.32 -12.04
C LYS A 170 13.96 -2.69 -12.71
N SER A 171 13.77 -3.75 -11.90
CA SER A 171 13.71 -5.13 -12.39
C SER A 171 12.34 -5.55 -12.91
N ILE A 172 11.28 -4.80 -12.56
CA ILE A 172 9.92 -5.10 -13.01
C ILE A 172 9.79 -4.84 -14.51
N ASP A 173 9.35 -5.89 -15.23
CA ASP A 173 9.22 -5.92 -16.69
C ASP A 173 7.78 -6.10 -17.20
N VAL A 174 6.81 -6.00 -16.32
CA VAL A 174 5.40 -5.94 -16.65
C VAL A 174 4.87 -4.51 -16.57
N PRO A 175 3.74 -4.18 -17.26
CA PRO A 175 3.13 -2.87 -17.10
C PRO A 175 2.76 -2.56 -15.66
N VAL A 176 3.14 -1.38 -15.16
CA VAL A 176 2.84 -0.89 -13.82
C VAL A 176 2.13 0.45 -13.88
N MET A 177 0.97 0.55 -13.23
CA MET A 177 0.33 1.85 -13.01
C MET A 177 0.58 2.35 -11.60
N VAL A 178 1.13 3.57 -11.50
CA VAL A 178 1.27 4.31 -10.24
C VAL A 178 0.09 5.28 -10.15
N MET A 179 -0.75 5.12 -9.12
CA MET A 179 -1.89 5.99 -8.82
C MET A 179 -1.62 6.73 -7.52
N HIS A 180 -1.70 8.08 -7.52
CA HIS A 180 -1.33 8.83 -6.32
C HIS A 180 -2.18 10.08 -6.12
N GLY A 181 -2.73 10.24 -4.91
CA GLY A 181 -3.39 11.46 -4.49
C GLY A 181 -2.37 12.57 -4.19
N LEU A 182 -2.57 13.77 -4.76
CA LEU A 182 -1.64 14.89 -4.50
C LEU A 182 -1.82 15.55 -3.13
N ASP A 183 -2.88 15.19 -2.39
CA ASP A 183 -3.09 15.58 -0.99
C ASP A 183 -2.86 14.40 -0.02
N ASP A 184 -2.00 13.47 -0.39
CA ASP A 184 -1.62 12.34 0.45
C ASP A 184 -0.71 12.81 1.59
N GLN A 185 -1.28 12.83 2.82
CA GLN A 185 -0.60 13.30 4.04
C GLN A 185 0.16 12.16 4.76
N ILE A 186 0.02 10.91 4.31
CA ILE A 186 0.64 9.73 4.91
C ILE A 186 1.87 9.29 4.12
N CYS A 187 1.71 9.21 2.80
CA CYS A 187 2.76 8.82 1.87
C CYS A 187 2.86 9.91 0.79
N PRO A 188 3.58 11.01 1.06
CA PRO A 188 3.61 12.15 0.15
C PRO A 188 4.05 11.76 -1.27
N PHE A 189 3.37 12.29 -2.29
CA PHE A 189 3.64 11.98 -3.69
C PHE A 189 5.12 12.20 -4.05
N GLU A 190 5.69 13.35 -3.64
CA GLU A 190 7.09 13.71 -3.92
C GLU A 190 8.12 12.80 -3.22
N ALA A 191 7.70 12.13 -2.12
CA ALA A 191 8.53 11.18 -1.38
C ALA A 191 8.47 9.76 -1.94
N SER A 192 7.50 9.46 -2.80
CA SER A 192 7.22 8.09 -3.23
C SER A 192 6.83 7.99 -4.70
N GLY A 193 5.58 8.21 -5.08
CA GLY A 193 5.07 8.01 -6.43
C GLY A 193 5.83 8.76 -7.52
N ALA A 194 6.26 10.00 -7.25
CA ALA A 194 7.04 10.84 -8.16
C ALA A 194 8.45 10.26 -8.45
N ILE A 195 8.98 9.50 -7.51
CA ILE A 195 10.29 8.84 -7.67
C ILE A 195 10.08 7.44 -8.27
N ALA A 196 9.11 6.69 -7.77
CA ALA A 196 8.82 5.32 -8.21
C ALA A 196 8.60 5.24 -9.72
N ILE A 197 7.80 6.14 -10.29
CA ILE A 197 7.51 6.15 -11.73
C ILE A 197 8.77 6.28 -12.60
N LYS A 198 9.78 6.98 -12.13
CA LYS A 198 11.06 7.19 -12.85
C LYS A 198 11.95 5.94 -12.86
N GLN A 199 11.68 4.96 -11.97
CA GLN A 199 12.42 3.71 -11.89
C GLN A 199 11.80 2.59 -12.74
N LEU A 200 10.53 2.71 -13.09
CA LEU A 200 9.78 1.68 -13.81
C LEU A 200 10.06 1.74 -15.33
N ARG A 201 10.29 0.58 -15.94
CA ARG A 201 10.49 0.47 -17.41
C ARG A 201 9.20 0.68 -18.18
N HIS A 202 8.08 0.17 -17.66
CA HIS A 202 6.75 0.20 -18.28
C HIS A 202 5.75 0.84 -17.32
N GLY A 203 6.11 2.02 -16.80
CA GLY A 203 5.31 2.76 -15.84
C GLY A 203 4.30 3.71 -16.49
N THR A 204 3.09 3.76 -15.96
CA THR A 204 2.08 4.78 -16.24
C THR A 204 1.75 5.50 -14.93
N LEU A 205 1.80 6.82 -14.94
CA LEU A 205 1.46 7.64 -13.76
C LEU A 205 0.05 8.23 -13.92
N LYS A 206 -0.74 8.13 -12.86
CA LYS A 206 -2.00 8.83 -12.73
C LYS A 206 -2.09 9.54 -11.37
N THR A 207 -2.14 10.86 -11.39
CA THR A 207 -2.24 11.69 -10.18
C THR A 207 -3.65 12.25 -10.03
N TYR A 208 -4.04 12.49 -8.76
CA TYR A 208 -5.38 12.95 -8.41
C TYR A 208 -5.29 14.18 -7.51
N PRO A 209 -5.53 15.39 -8.06
CA PRO A 209 -5.53 16.61 -7.25
C PRO A 209 -6.54 16.55 -6.11
N GLY A 210 -6.11 16.87 -4.90
CA GLY A 210 -6.96 16.92 -3.71
C GLY A 210 -7.37 15.55 -3.13
N PHE A 211 -6.94 14.42 -3.72
CA PHE A 211 -7.26 13.11 -3.16
C PHE A 211 -6.30 12.74 -2.03
N PRO A 212 -6.83 12.19 -0.92
CA PRO A 212 -6.06 11.78 0.24
C PRO A 212 -5.45 10.38 0.05
N HIS A 213 -4.67 9.93 1.04
CA HIS A 213 -4.11 8.58 1.09
C HIS A 213 -5.16 7.47 0.94
N GLY A 214 -6.28 7.63 1.63
CA GLY A 214 -7.41 6.68 1.61
C GLY A 214 -8.32 6.78 0.39
N MET A 215 -7.87 7.37 -0.72
CA MET A 215 -8.67 7.58 -1.93
C MET A 215 -9.39 6.33 -2.48
N PRO A 216 -8.92 5.08 -2.30
CA PRO A 216 -9.70 3.92 -2.72
C PRO A 216 -11.06 3.78 -2.02
N ALA A 217 -11.21 4.37 -0.83
CA ALA A 217 -12.48 4.38 -0.10
C ALA A 217 -13.26 5.70 -0.29
N THR A 218 -12.58 6.85 -0.29
CA THR A 218 -13.23 8.16 -0.38
C THR A 218 -13.61 8.56 -1.81
N ASN A 219 -12.89 8.03 -2.81
CA ASN A 219 -13.03 8.37 -4.23
C ASN A 219 -13.17 7.11 -5.09
N ALA A 220 -13.86 6.10 -4.56
CA ALA A 220 -13.90 4.74 -5.12
C ALA A 220 -14.34 4.70 -6.59
N ASP A 221 -15.31 5.50 -7.01
CA ASP A 221 -15.83 5.48 -8.37
C ASP A 221 -14.75 5.82 -9.39
N GLN A 222 -14.01 6.89 -9.17
CA GLN A 222 -12.93 7.33 -10.06
C GLN A 222 -11.77 6.32 -10.05
N ILE A 223 -11.34 5.87 -8.87
CA ILE A 223 -10.25 4.91 -8.73
C ILE A 223 -10.60 3.58 -9.41
N ASN A 224 -11.81 3.07 -9.20
CA ASN A 224 -12.26 1.83 -9.82
C ASN A 224 -12.37 1.93 -11.34
N ALA A 225 -12.85 3.07 -11.88
CA ALA A 225 -12.94 3.28 -13.33
C ALA A 225 -11.54 3.25 -13.97
N ASP A 226 -10.58 3.93 -13.36
CA ASP A 226 -9.20 3.99 -13.85
C ASP A 226 -8.49 2.65 -13.75
N LEU A 227 -8.68 1.94 -12.65
CA LEU A 227 -8.19 0.56 -12.48
C LEU A 227 -8.76 -0.35 -13.58
N LEU A 228 -10.07 -0.30 -13.81
CA LEU A 228 -10.72 -1.13 -14.83
C LEU A 228 -10.18 -0.85 -16.23
N ALA A 229 -9.97 0.42 -16.56
CA ALA A 229 -9.39 0.83 -17.84
C ALA A 229 -7.98 0.25 -18.03
N PHE A 230 -7.12 0.37 -17.02
CA PHE A 230 -5.75 -0.17 -17.05
C PHE A 230 -5.74 -1.71 -17.13
N ILE A 231 -6.60 -2.38 -16.37
CA ILE A 231 -6.67 -3.86 -16.37
C ILE A 231 -7.05 -4.39 -17.76
N LYS A 232 -7.95 -3.71 -18.45
CA LYS A 232 -8.45 -4.15 -19.77
C LYS A 232 -7.57 -3.74 -20.96
N ALA A 233 -6.74 -2.72 -20.82
CA ALA A 233 -5.78 -2.31 -21.85
C ALA A 233 -4.68 -3.36 -22.05
#